data_caa354e4e1f38b06e1f0a5c4ef718bbf
#
_entry.id   caa354e4e1f38b06e1f0a5c4ef718bbf
#
_cell.length_a   1.000
_cell.length_b   1.000
_cell.length_c   1.000
_cell.angle_alpha   90.00
_cell.angle_beta   90.00
_cell.angle_gamma   90.00
#
_symmetry.space_group_name_H-M   'P 1'
#
loop_
_entity.id
_entity.type
_entity.pdbx_description
1 polymer ?
#
loop_
_entity_poly.entity_id
_entity_poly.type
_entity_poly.pdbx_seq_one_letter_code
_entity_poly.pdbx_strand_id
1 'polypeptide(L)'
;EKSKNFNMNFLRPLLDFKKNQLIYISKNIFKSYVEDPSNDNLKFKRTRLRFLIQELEKEGLDKRKLNLTLSNLKDSNNALEFYSDQNVLKNCHMNKLKNIAILKKSFFLQPNEVIFRSLITVMKRISNNYYPPRGKSIIRLIESFKNEKIVKKLTLGGCVFKKVNETIIISKEIT
;
A
#
# COMPACT_ATOMS: atom_id res chain seq x y z
N GLU A 1 -5.76 -5.93 11.78
CA GLU A 1 -5.58 -5.29 10.45
C GLU A 1 -6.91 -4.67 10.03
N LYS A 2 -6.93 -3.37 9.76
CA LYS A 2 -8.10 -2.71 9.19
C LYS A 2 -8.05 -2.89 7.68
N SER A 3 -9.01 -3.59 7.09
CA SER A 3 -9.22 -3.56 5.65
C SER A 3 -9.79 -2.18 5.28
N LYS A 4 -9.01 -1.38 4.54
CA LYS A 4 -9.45 -0.05 4.08
C LYS A 4 -10.63 -0.07 3.10
N ASN A 5 -11.06 -1.25 2.66
CA ASN A 5 -12.07 -1.40 1.59
C ASN A 5 -13.46 -1.85 2.06
N PHE A 6 -13.55 -2.35 3.26
CA PHE A 6 -14.80 -2.69 3.89
C PHE A 6 -14.79 -2.11 5.30
N ASN A 7 -15.89 -1.55 5.76
CA ASN A 7 -16.05 -1.08 7.15
C ASN A 7 -16.00 -2.25 8.16
N MET A 8 -15.15 -3.26 7.88
CA MET A 8 -14.97 -4.44 8.71
C MET A 8 -13.56 -4.45 9.32
N ASN A 9 -13.51 -4.69 10.62
CA ASN A 9 -12.27 -4.91 11.35
C ASN A 9 -12.00 -6.42 11.43
N PHE A 10 -10.89 -6.87 10.84
CA PHE A 10 -10.43 -8.25 11.00
C PHE A 10 -9.55 -8.34 12.24
N LEU A 11 -10.03 -9.04 13.27
CA LEU A 11 -9.27 -9.32 14.47
C LEU A 11 -8.58 -10.68 14.33
N ARG A 12 -7.29 -10.72 14.52
CA ARG A 12 -6.46 -11.93 14.52
C ARG A 12 -5.68 -12.02 15.82
N PRO A 13 -6.32 -12.35 16.95
CA PRO A 13 -5.71 -12.27 18.27
C PRO A 13 -4.56 -13.28 18.48
N LEU A 14 -4.48 -14.34 17.66
CA LEU A 14 -3.50 -15.41 17.80
C LEU A 14 -2.24 -15.24 16.93
N LEU A 15 -2.06 -14.09 16.26
CA LEU A 15 -0.89 -13.88 15.36
C LEU A 15 0.46 -13.90 16.08
N ASP A 16 0.49 -13.50 17.34
CA ASP A 16 1.72 -13.41 18.14
C ASP A 16 2.10 -14.75 18.81
N PHE A 17 1.21 -15.75 18.74
CA PHE A 17 1.45 -17.06 19.31
C PHE A 17 2.11 -18.02 18.31
N LYS A 18 3.10 -18.79 18.80
CA LYS A 18 3.71 -19.85 18.01
C LYS A 18 2.77 -21.06 17.89
N LYS A 19 2.80 -21.76 16.76
CA LYS A 19 1.98 -22.98 16.54
C LYS A 19 2.09 -23.98 17.70
N ASN A 20 3.31 -24.20 18.22
CA ASN A 20 3.54 -25.12 19.33
C ASN A 20 2.83 -24.72 20.63
N GLN A 21 2.73 -23.42 20.91
CA GLN A 21 2.01 -22.91 22.08
C GLN A 21 0.50 -23.14 21.93
N LEU A 22 -0.04 -22.94 20.73
CA LEU A 22 -1.44 -23.21 20.45
C LEU A 22 -1.77 -24.70 20.53
N ILE A 23 -0.90 -25.55 20.01
CA ILE A 23 -1.04 -27.03 20.11
C ILE A 23 -1.00 -27.44 21.59
N TYR A 24 -0.07 -26.90 22.38
CA TYR A 24 0.03 -27.19 23.80
C TYR A 24 -1.26 -26.84 24.55
N ILE A 25 -1.80 -25.64 24.31
CA ILE A 25 -3.07 -25.19 24.90
C ILE A 25 -4.22 -26.13 24.45
N SER A 26 -4.28 -26.45 23.16
CA SER A 26 -5.33 -27.30 22.62
C SER A 26 -5.34 -28.69 23.27
N LYS A 27 -4.17 -29.32 23.39
CA LYS A 27 -4.03 -30.65 24.00
C LYS A 27 -4.29 -30.67 25.50
N ASN A 28 -3.82 -29.64 26.24
CA ASN A 28 -3.90 -29.64 27.70
C ASN A 28 -5.22 -29.09 28.24
N ILE A 29 -5.79 -28.08 27.60
CA ILE A 29 -7.02 -27.42 28.03
C ILE A 29 -8.24 -28.04 27.38
N PHE A 30 -8.24 -28.14 26.03
CA PHE A 30 -9.40 -28.64 25.28
C PHE A 30 -9.34 -30.16 25.05
N LYS A 31 -8.25 -30.83 25.42
CA LYS A 31 -8.03 -32.29 25.28
C LYS A 31 -8.25 -32.85 23.89
N SER A 32 -8.34 -31.98 22.91
CA SER A 32 -8.55 -32.33 21.50
C SER A 32 -7.67 -31.46 20.59
N TYR A 33 -7.08 -32.06 19.57
CA TYR A 33 -6.33 -31.39 18.53
C TYR A 33 -6.51 -32.20 17.24
N VAL A 34 -7.06 -31.56 16.24
CA VAL A 34 -7.23 -32.16 14.91
C VAL A 34 -6.13 -31.65 14.00
N GLU A 35 -5.40 -32.57 13.41
CA GLU A 35 -4.42 -32.26 12.38
C GLU A 35 -5.11 -32.24 11.02
N ASP A 36 -5.07 -31.09 10.34
CA ASP A 36 -5.62 -30.96 9.00
C ASP A 36 -4.59 -31.49 7.98
N PRO A 37 -4.91 -32.58 7.25
CA PRO A 37 -3.99 -33.17 6.25
C PRO A 37 -3.57 -32.21 5.15
N SER A 38 -4.34 -31.15 4.92
CA SER A 38 -4.00 -30.10 3.93
C SER A 38 -2.74 -29.31 4.29
N ASN A 39 -2.34 -29.32 5.57
CA ASN A 39 -1.14 -28.61 6.04
C ASN A 39 0.16 -29.18 5.45
N ASP A 40 0.19 -30.43 5.07
CA ASP A 40 1.37 -31.11 4.51
C ASP A 40 1.28 -31.30 2.99
N ASN A 41 0.18 -30.87 2.39
CA ASN A 41 -0.04 -31.03 0.96
C ASN A 41 0.73 -29.98 0.16
N LEU A 42 1.78 -30.42 -0.55
CA LEU A 42 2.65 -29.59 -1.39
C LEU A 42 1.95 -28.93 -2.59
N LYS A 43 0.70 -29.30 -2.91
CA LYS A 43 -0.09 -28.60 -3.92
C LYS A 43 -0.37 -27.14 -3.48
N PHE A 44 -0.47 -26.90 -2.19
CA PHE A 44 -0.71 -25.55 -1.67
C PHE A 44 0.57 -24.72 -1.61
N LYS A 45 0.50 -23.51 -2.16
CA LYS A 45 1.63 -22.57 -2.19
C LYS A 45 2.19 -22.27 -0.79
N ARG A 46 1.31 -22.17 0.22
CA ARG A 46 1.72 -21.89 1.61
C ARG A 46 2.57 -23.01 2.20
N THR A 47 2.22 -24.28 1.91
CA THR A 47 2.99 -25.45 2.35
C THR A 47 4.37 -25.43 1.71
N ARG A 48 4.45 -25.27 0.38
CA ARG A 48 5.74 -25.15 -0.32
C ARG A 48 6.63 -24.04 0.25
N LEU A 49 6.05 -22.85 0.55
CA LEU A 49 6.80 -21.73 1.14
C LEU A 49 7.35 -22.06 2.53
N ARG A 50 6.61 -22.82 3.36
CA ARG A 50 7.10 -23.26 4.67
C ARG A 50 8.31 -24.20 4.52
N PHE A 51 8.26 -25.14 3.60
CA PHE A 51 9.41 -26.00 3.31
C PHE A 51 10.61 -25.20 2.82
N LEU A 52 10.43 -24.31 1.87
CA LEU A 52 11.51 -23.44 1.40
C LEU A 52 12.15 -22.58 2.51
N ILE A 53 11.34 -22.06 3.43
CA ILE A 53 11.86 -21.31 4.59
C ILE A 53 12.70 -22.23 5.48
N GLN A 54 12.28 -23.49 5.71
CA GLN A 54 13.06 -24.45 6.50
C GLN A 54 14.38 -24.80 5.84
N GLU A 55 14.41 -24.97 4.51
CA GLU A 55 15.66 -25.20 3.77
C GLU A 55 16.58 -23.98 3.85
N LEU A 56 16.04 -22.77 3.67
CA LEU A 56 16.81 -21.53 3.80
C LEU A 56 17.37 -21.35 5.23
N GLU A 57 16.65 -21.84 6.26
CA GLU A 57 17.17 -21.82 7.64
C GLU A 57 18.37 -22.74 7.82
N LYS A 58 18.39 -23.89 7.17
CA LYS A 58 19.56 -24.80 7.17
C LYS A 58 20.77 -24.15 6.51
N GLU A 59 20.52 -23.32 5.47
CA GLU A 59 21.54 -22.55 4.77
C GLU A 59 21.91 -21.22 5.48
N GLY A 60 21.41 -21.01 6.72
CA GLY A 60 21.79 -19.87 7.55
C GLY A 60 20.85 -18.67 7.56
N LEU A 61 19.64 -18.80 7.01
CA LEU A 61 18.63 -17.76 7.15
C LEU A 61 18.23 -17.60 8.61
N ASP A 62 18.55 -16.47 9.19
CA ASP A 62 18.12 -16.11 10.55
C ASP A 62 16.73 -15.45 10.52
N LYS A 63 15.73 -16.17 11.00
CA LYS A 63 14.36 -15.66 11.12
C LYS A 63 14.25 -14.40 11.96
N ARG A 64 15.10 -14.21 12.97
CA ARG A 64 15.09 -13.01 13.81
C ARG A 64 15.52 -11.80 13.00
N LYS A 65 16.61 -11.94 12.23
CA LYS A 65 17.10 -10.88 11.33
C LYS A 65 16.09 -10.57 10.24
N LEU A 66 15.45 -11.58 9.66
CA LEU A 66 14.38 -11.39 8.68
C LEU A 66 13.20 -10.61 9.28
N ASN A 67 12.73 -10.99 10.47
CA ASN A 67 11.64 -10.31 11.14
C ASN A 67 12.00 -8.87 11.51
N LEU A 68 13.24 -8.62 11.94
CA LEU A 68 13.73 -7.27 12.22
C LEU A 68 13.70 -6.42 10.92
N THR A 69 14.17 -6.96 9.81
CA THR A 69 14.12 -6.27 8.51
C THR A 69 12.67 -5.94 8.11
N LEU A 70 11.75 -6.89 8.26
CA LEU A 70 10.33 -6.67 7.96
C LEU A 70 9.72 -5.61 8.88
N SER A 71 10.08 -5.59 10.17
CA SER A 71 9.64 -4.55 11.11
C SER A 71 10.16 -3.17 10.68
N ASN A 72 11.45 -3.05 10.38
CA ASN A 72 12.05 -1.80 9.93
C ASN A 72 11.41 -1.29 8.62
N LEU A 73 11.11 -2.19 7.67
CA LEU A 73 10.38 -1.85 6.45
C LEU A 73 8.96 -1.36 6.74
N LYS A 74 8.27 -1.98 7.71
CA LYS A 74 6.95 -1.56 8.14
C LYS A 74 6.98 -0.15 8.74
N ASP A 75 7.95 0.14 9.60
CA ASP A 75 8.09 1.44 10.23
C ASP A 75 8.45 2.53 9.21
N SER A 76 9.34 2.21 8.26
CA SER A 76 9.64 3.09 7.12
C SER A 76 8.41 3.36 6.26
N ASN A 77 7.58 2.34 6.02
CA ASN A 77 6.32 2.51 5.28
C ASN A 77 5.32 3.40 6.03
N ASN A 78 5.21 3.24 7.35
CA ASN A 78 4.35 4.08 8.20
C ASN A 78 4.78 5.56 8.14
N ALA A 79 6.09 5.80 8.19
CA ALA A 79 6.64 7.16 8.03
C ALA A 79 6.31 7.76 6.66
N LEU A 80 6.47 6.99 5.58
CA LEU A 80 6.10 7.43 4.23
C LEU A 80 4.61 7.70 4.07
N GLU A 81 3.75 6.88 4.68
CA GLU A 81 2.29 7.12 4.70
C GLU A 81 1.98 8.43 5.43
N PHE A 82 2.58 8.68 6.59
CA PHE A 82 2.41 9.91 7.35
C PHE A 82 2.79 11.14 6.51
N TYR A 83 3.97 11.15 5.90
CA TYR A 83 4.41 12.28 5.07
C TYR A 83 3.57 12.45 3.82
N SER A 84 3.08 11.37 3.24
CA SER A 84 2.18 11.42 2.08
C SER A 84 0.83 12.04 2.44
N ASP A 85 0.27 11.67 3.58
CA ASP A 85 -0.97 12.26 4.08
C ASP A 85 -0.77 13.75 4.42
N GLN A 86 0.36 14.12 5.03
CA GLN A 86 0.72 15.51 5.29
C GLN A 86 0.85 16.33 4.00
N ASN A 87 1.44 15.76 2.96
CA ASN A 87 1.55 16.42 1.66
C ASN A 87 0.16 16.68 1.05
N VAL A 88 -0.73 15.71 1.11
CA VAL A 88 -2.13 15.88 0.64
C VAL A 88 -2.85 16.95 1.45
N LEU A 89 -2.74 16.93 2.78
CA LEU A 89 -3.41 17.88 3.66
C LEU A 89 -2.94 19.32 3.43
N LYS A 90 -1.64 19.54 3.29
CA LYS A 90 -1.06 20.90 3.19
C LYS A 90 -1.09 21.47 1.77
N ASN A 91 -0.91 20.60 0.77
CA ASN A 91 -0.61 21.01 -0.60
C ASN A 91 -1.69 20.63 -1.63
N CYS A 92 -2.78 19.97 -1.20
CA CYS A 92 -3.89 19.61 -2.07
C CYS A 92 -5.20 20.17 -1.51
N HIS A 93 -5.91 20.95 -2.30
CA HIS A 93 -7.27 21.38 -1.99
C HIS A 93 -8.27 20.52 -2.76
N MET A 94 -9.15 19.80 -2.05
CA MET A 94 -10.13 18.89 -2.66
C MET A 94 -11.54 19.43 -2.50
N ASN A 95 -12.26 19.55 -3.62
CA ASN A 95 -13.71 19.77 -3.64
C ASN A 95 -14.42 18.45 -3.92
N LYS A 96 -14.96 17.84 -2.87
CA LYS A 96 -15.65 16.53 -2.98
C LYS A 96 -16.90 16.58 -3.83
N LEU A 97 -17.67 17.69 -3.80
CA LEU A 97 -18.91 17.83 -4.57
C LEU A 97 -18.66 17.89 -6.08
N LYS A 98 -17.56 18.51 -6.49
CA LYS A 98 -17.18 18.65 -7.89
C LYS A 98 -16.20 17.59 -8.39
N ASN A 99 -15.76 16.65 -7.53
CA ASN A 99 -14.71 15.68 -7.83
C ASN A 99 -13.47 16.33 -8.46
N ILE A 100 -13.01 17.43 -7.87
CA ILE A 100 -11.85 18.20 -8.33
C ILE A 100 -10.84 18.30 -7.20
N ALA A 101 -9.56 18.16 -7.55
CA ALA A 101 -8.44 18.47 -6.67
C ALA A 101 -7.52 19.51 -7.32
N ILE A 102 -7.00 20.42 -6.51
CA ILE A 102 -6.03 21.44 -6.91
C ILE A 102 -4.74 21.19 -6.15
N LEU A 103 -3.67 20.88 -6.86
CA LEU A 103 -2.34 20.68 -6.28
C LEU A 103 -1.52 21.95 -6.42
N LYS A 104 -0.94 22.41 -5.30
CA LYS A 104 0.00 23.54 -5.27
C LYS A 104 1.38 23.11 -5.80
N LYS A 105 2.22 24.02 -6.24
CA LYS A 105 3.62 23.76 -6.62
C LYS A 105 4.40 23.03 -5.51
N SER A 106 4.19 23.39 -4.25
CA SER A 106 4.79 22.77 -3.07
C SER A 106 4.48 21.28 -2.91
N PHE A 107 3.41 20.78 -3.54
CA PHE A 107 3.11 19.34 -3.57
C PHE A 107 4.23 18.55 -4.25
N PHE A 108 4.86 19.13 -5.27
CA PHE A 108 5.90 18.48 -6.09
C PHE A 108 7.32 18.78 -5.59
N LEU A 109 7.48 19.55 -4.51
CA LEU A 109 8.78 19.82 -3.85
C LEU A 109 9.14 18.78 -2.78
N GLN A 110 8.29 17.78 -2.57
CA GLN A 110 8.50 16.70 -1.62
C GLN A 110 9.44 15.61 -2.21
N PRO A 111 9.95 14.67 -1.39
CA PRO A 111 10.64 13.48 -1.88
C PRO A 111 9.80 12.69 -2.89
N ASN A 112 10.43 12.09 -3.88
CA ASN A 112 9.73 11.42 -4.99
C ASN A 112 8.70 10.38 -4.55
N GLU A 113 9.04 9.55 -3.55
CA GLU A 113 8.13 8.52 -3.03
C GLU A 113 6.90 9.14 -2.34
N VAL A 114 7.10 10.25 -1.63
CA VAL A 114 5.99 11.01 -1.00
C VAL A 114 5.07 11.59 -2.08
N ILE A 115 5.62 12.21 -3.13
CA ILE A 115 4.83 12.73 -4.25
C ILE A 115 4.04 11.59 -4.91
N PHE A 116 4.71 10.46 -5.19
CA PHE A 116 4.12 9.29 -5.85
C PHE A 116 2.92 8.75 -5.05
N ARG A 117 3.08 8.51 -3.77
CA ARG A 117 2.00 8.02 -2.88
C ARG A 117 0.88 9.03 -2.72
N SER A 118 1.22 10.30 -2.51
CA SER A 118 0.24 11.38 -2.39
C SER A 118 -0.60 11.51 -3.64
N LEU A 119 0.03 11.45 -4.83
CA LEU A 119 -0.67 11.54 -6.11
C LEU A 119 -1.61 10.37 -6.34
N ILE A 120 -1.19 9.14 -6.04
CA ILE A 120 -2.07 7.95 -6.07
C ILE A 120 -3.29 8.15 -5.17
N THR A 121 -3.08 8.66 -3.96
CA THR A 121 -4.17 8.91 -3.00
C THR A 121 -5.17 9.91 -3.56
N VAL A 122 -4.71 11.01 -4.15
CA VAL A 122 -5.57 12.03 -4.78
C VAL A 122 -6.30 11.43 -5.99
N MET A 123 -5.58 10.73 -6.87
CA MET A 123 -6.18 10.09 -8.05
C MET A 123 -7.30 9.11 -7.69
N LYS A 124 -7.06 8.23 -6.71
CA LYS A 124 -8.09 7.29 -6.22
C LYS A 124 -9.34 7.99 -5.71
N ARG A 125 -9.17 9.10 -5.00
CA ARG A 125 -10.30 9.89 -4.46
C ARG A 125 -11.12 10.59 -5.55
N ILE A 126 -10.47 11.01 -6.64
CA ILE A 126 -11.12 11.72 -7.76
C ILE A 126 -11.78 10.75 -8.75
N SER A 127 -11.05 9.70 -9.18
CA SER A 127 -11.56 8.73 -10.17
C SER A 127 -12.55 7.74 -9.57
N ASN A 128 -12.46 7.51 -8.24
CA ASN A 128 -13.14 6.43 -7.53
C ASN A 128 -12.72 5.02 -8.02
N ASN A 129 -11.57 4.92 -8.67
CA ASN A 129 -11.02 3.65 -9.13
C ASN A 129 -10.30 2.93 -7.99
N TYR A 130 -10.57 1.63 -7.85
CA TYR A 130 -9.93 0.79 -6.83
C TYR A 130 -8.42 0.63 -7.06
N TYR A 131 -8.05 0.37 -8.31
CA TYR A 131 -6.65 0.16 -8.68
C TYR A 131 -6.02 1.43 -9.26
N PRO A 132 -4.82 1.81 -8.79
CA PRO A 132 -4.08 2.91 -9.39
C PRO A 132 -3.52 2.50 -10.76
N PRO A 133 -3.18 3.47 -11.61
CA PRO A 133 -2.44 3.21 -12.84
C PRO A 133 -1.08 2.56 -12.58
N ARG A 134 -0.45 2.02 -13.64
CA ARG A 134 0.90 1.45 -13.54
C ARG A 134 1.90 2.49 -13.04
N GLY A 135 2.79 2.09 -12.12
CA GLY A 135 3.75 2.98 -11.49
C GLY A 135 4.60 3.78 -12.47
N LYS A 136 5.09 3.15 -13.57
CA LYS A 136 5.86 3.84 -14.62
C LYS A 136 5.09 5.01 -15.24
N SER A 137 3.77 4.89 -15.43
CA SER A 137 2.95 5.97 -15.99
C SER A 137 2.80 7.13 -15.01
N ILE A 138 2.70 6.84 -13.72
CA ILE A 138 2.62 7.86 -12.65
C ILE A 138 3.96 8.60 -12.55
N ILE A 139 5.09 7.89 -12.61
CA ILE A 139 6.44 8.51 -12.57
C ILE A 139 6.61 9.46 -13.75
N ARG A 140 6.29 9.05 -14.97
CA ARG A 140 6.34 9.92 -16.16
C ARG A 140 5.45 11.16 -16.02
N LEU A 141 4.28 10.99 -15.42
CA LEU A 141 3.38 12.11 -15.14
C LEU A 141 4.02 13.10 -14.15
N ILE A 142 4.62 12.63 -13.06
CA ILE A 142 5.32 13.46 -12.07
C ILE A 142 6.49 14.20 -12.73
N GLU A 143 7.28 13.52 -13.54
CA GLU A 143 8.41 14.12 -14.28
C GLU A 143 7.94 15.22 -15.24
N SER A 144 6.82 15.00 -15.94
CA SER A 144 6.25 16.01 -16.83
C SER A 144 5.82 17.26 -16.07
N PHE A 145 5.34 17.09 -14.83
CA PHE A 145 4.99 18.23 -13.97
C PHE A 145 6.21 18.98 -13.46
N LYS A 146 7.27 18.27 -13.07
CA LYS A 146 8.52 18.90 -12.59
C LYS A 146 9.28 19.62 -13.70
N ASN A 147 9.32 19.05 -14.90
CA ASN A 147 10.09 19.59 -16.03
C ASN A 147 9.36 20.66 -16.85
N GLU A 148 8.23 21.15 -16.37
CA GLU A 148 7.38 22.16 -17.03
C GLU A 148 6.96 21.84 -18.48
N LYS A 149 7.20 20.60 -18.94
CA LYS A 149 6.89 20.14 -20.31
C LYS A 149 5.39 19.86 -20.55
N ILE A 150 4.51 20.38 -19.69
CA ILE A 150 3.10 20.05 -19.81
C ILE A 150 2.42 20.89 -20.87
N VAL A 151 2.06 20.21 -21.93
CA VAL A 151 1.14 20.71 -22.94
C VAL A 151 -0.29 20.45 -22.46
N LYS A 152 -1.00 21.49 -22.26
CA LYS A 152 -2.45 21.71 -22.09
C LYS A 152 -3.30 20.71 -21.27
N LYS A 153 -3.27 19.38 -21.51
CA LYS A 153 -4.17 18.41 -20.85
C LYS A 153 -3.58 17.01 -20.96
N LEU A 154 -3.54 16.27 -19.83
CA LEU A 154 -3.12 14.86 -19.78
C LEU A 154 -4.20 14.03 -19.10
N THR A 155 -4.38 12.77 -19.54
CA THR A 155 -5.30 11.82 -18.92
C THR A 155 -4.54 10.60 -18.40
N LEU A 156 -4.86 10.16 -17.18
CA LEU A 156 -4.32 8.94 -16.62
C LEU A 156 -5.26 8.40 -15.52
N GLY A 157 -5.61 7.13 -15.62
CA GLY A 157 -6.32 6.41 -14.55
C GLY A 157 -7.70 6.97 -14.22
N GLY A 158 -8.46 7.44 -15.20
CA GLY A 158 -9.76 8.06 -15.01
C GLY A 158 -9.70 9.49 -14.44
N CYS A 159 -8.51 10.09 -14.48
CA CYS A 159 -8.29 11.48 -14.10
C CYS A 159 -7.78 12.31 -15.26
N VAL A 160 -8.22 13.54 -15.32
CA VAL A 160 -7.75 14.58 -16.24
C VAL A 160 -6.91 15.55 -15.45
N PHE A 161 -5.71 15.83 -15.93
CA PHE A 161 -4.75 16.78 -15.35
C PHE A 161 -4.63 18.00 -16.25
N LYS A 162 -4.75 19.20 -15.65
CA LYS A 162 -4.60 20.46 -16.35
C LYS A 162 -3.68 21.38 -15.54
N LYS A 163 -2.61 21.88 -16.15
CA LYS A 163 -1.77 22.91 -15.53
C LYS A 163 -2.43 24.28 -15.70
N VAL A 164 -2.57 25.00 -14.60
CA VAL A 164 -3.07 26.38 -14.58
C VAL A 164 -2.13 27.19 -13.69
N ASN A 165 -1.32 28.04 -14.30
CA ASN A 165 -0.24 28.76 -13.62
C ASN A 165 0.72 27.78 -12.91
N GLU A 166 0.96 27.97 -11.62
CA GLU A 166 1.79 27.09 -10.78
C GLU A 166 1.02 25.94 -10.12
N THR A 167 -0.26 25.76 -10.47
CA THR A 167 -1.11 24.71 -9.89
C THR A 167 -1.48 23.66 -10.91
N ILE A 168 -1.79 22.46 -10.43
CA ILE A 168 -2.32 21.37 -11.25
C ILE A 168 -3.73 21.05 -10.78
N ILE A 169 -4.67 21.16 -11.68
CA ILE A 169 -6.06 20.80 -11.45
C ILE A 169 -6.26 19.36 -11.91
N ILE A 170 -6.82 18.53 -11.04
CA ILE A 170 -7.19 17.14 -11.33
C ILE A 170 -8.71 17.07 -11.26
N SER A 171 -9.34 16.54 -12.31
CA SER A 171 -10.77 16.26 -12.35
C SER A 171 -11.03 14.83 -12.79
N LYS A 172 -12.21 14.31 -12.51
CA LYS A 172 -12.64 13.02 -13.04
C LYS A 172 -12.77 13.09 -14.54
N GLU A 173 -12.31 12.07 -15.25
CA GLU A 173 -12.54 11.89 -16.67
C GLU A 173 -14.02 11.56 -16.88
N ILE A 174 -14.70 12.35 -17.71
CA ILE A 174 -16.07 12.11 -18.14
C ILE A 174 -15.97 11.26 -19.41
N THR A 175 -16.32 10.02 -19.30
CA THR A 175 -16.50 9.09 -20.43
C THR A 175 -17.86 9.25 -21.04
#